data_1bbfb8c37ef0d23901134de03771bd0c
#
_entry.id   1bbfb8c37ef0d23901134de03771bd0c
#
_cell.length_a   1.000
_cell.length_b   1.000
_cell.length_c   1.000
_cell.angle_alpha   90.00
_cell.angle_beta   90.00
_cell.angle_gamma   90.00
#
_symmetry.space_group_name_H-M   'P 1'
#
loop_
_entity.id
_entity.type
_entity.pdbx_description
1 polymer ?
#
loop_
_entity_poly.entity_id
_entity_poly.type
_entity_poly.pdbx_seq_one_letter_code
_entity_poly.pdbx_strand_id
1 'polypeptide(L)'
;MNVPSCVCRAALPADETLCPRCRAATSGRLRRLPALYRLLRHELQPSAGGPSYGRVRLVESPLPVATDVLTLRGPGGMVGVLEDWWTAMQASRGGSAPVIAGTYDDRVTAAATRLAFHLDYVVTWDQAGQFAIEIRRLDERALAIVCPAETLERGTRLGPCPGENPDGTLCGAVLRHYRSSTAVTCPWCEVVYPPSSWARLKEWIDYDQHDQAQEEEPLLAG
;
A
#
# COMPACT_ATOMS: atom_id res chain seq x y z
N MET A 1 -6.67 -22.65 18.33
CA MET A 1 -5.65 -21.67 18.70
C MET A 1 -5.42 -20.77 17.50
N ASN A 2 -5.69 -19.46 17.60
CA ASN A 2 -5.42 -18.55 16.48
C ASN A 2 -3.90 -18.40 16.33
N VAL A 3 -3.37 -18.82 15.19
CA VAL A 3 -1.97 -18.56 14.84
C VAL A 3 -1.84 -17.05 14.56
N PRO A 4 -0.89 -16.34 15.21
CA PRO A 4 -0.68 -14.92 14.93
C PRO A 4 -0.31 -14.75 13.44
N SER A 5 -0.94 -13.80 12.79
CA SER A 5 -0.75 -13.56 11.36
C SER A 5 -0.41 -12.10 11.07
N CYS A 6 0.54 -11.90 10.17
CA CYS A 6 0.93 -10.58 9.66
C CYS A 6 -0.20 -9.91 8.86
N VAL A 7 -0.12 -8.60 8.68
CA VAL A 7 -1.03 -7.83 7.78
C VAL A 7 -1.06 -8.34 6.33
N CYS A 8 -0.05 -9.09 5.90
CA CYS A 8 -0.02 -9.78 4.61
C CYS A 8 -0.53 -11.23 4.66
N ARG A 9 -1.06 -11.66 5.81
CA ARG A 9 -1.55 -13.01 6.12
C ARG A 9 -0.48 -14.10 6.24
N ALA A 10 0.83 -13.76 6.21
CA ALA A 10 1.87 -14.72 6.51
C ALA A 10 1.78 -15.16 7.98
N ALA A 11 1.98 -16.43 8.24
CA ALA A 11 2.10 -16.97 9.61
C ALA A 11 3.32 -16.35 10.32
N LEU A 12 3.18 -16.06 11.61
CA LEU A 12 4.21 -15.41 12.42
C LEU A 12 4.58 -16.28 13.64
N PRO A 13 5.81 -16.14 14.15
CA PRO A 13 6.15 -16.55 15.50
C PRO A 13 5.22 -15.87 16.54
N ALA A 14 5.10 -16.47 17.72
CA ALA A 14 4.15 -16.02 18.75
C ALA A 14 4.40 -14.59 19.28
N ASP A 15 5.61 -14.11 19.15
CA ASP A 15 6.12 -12.83 19.66
C ASP A 15 6.29 -11.74 18.59
N GLU A 16 6.02 -12.05 17.32
CA GLU A 16 6.09 -11.10 16.22
C GLU A 16 4.70 -10.72 15.71
N THR A 17 4.55 -9.46 15.27
CA THR A 17 3.30 -8.93 14.68
C THR A 17 3.46 -8.55 13.21
N LEU A 18 4.71 -8.46 12.71
CA LEU A 18 5.02 -8.20 11.31
C LEU A 18 6.08 -9.16 10.80
N CYS A 19 5.84 -9.79 9.65
CA CYS A 19 6.84 -10.61 8.98
C CYS A 19 8.03 -9.76 8.47
N PRO A 20 9.21 -10.37 8.24
CA PRO A 20 10.41 -9.64 7.79
C PRO A 20 10.19 -8.81 6.53
N ARG A 21 9.37 -9.30 5.58
CA ARG A 21 9.01 -8.58 4.35
C ARG A 21 8.21 -7.31 4.65
N CYS A 22 7.17 -7.41 5.48
CA CYS A 22 6.36 -6.25 5.86
C CYS A 22 7.15 -5.24 6.67
N ARG A 23 8.03 -5.70 7.54
CA ARG A 23 8.98 -4.86 8.29
C ARG A 23 9.92 -4.10 7.35
N ALA A 24 10.58 -4.77 6.41
CA ALA A 24 11.45 -4.14 5.43
C ALA A 24 10.71 -3.11 4.55
N ALA A 25 9.50 -3.47 4.09
CA ALA A 25 8.66 -2.57 3.32
C ALA A 25 8.25 -1.32 4.12
N THR A 26 7.89 -1.45 5.40
CA THR A 26 7.53 -0.33 6.28
C THR A 26 8.75 0.57 6.53
N SER A 27 9.93 -0.02 6.75
CA SER A 27 11.18 0.72 6.86
C SER A 27 11.48 1.56 5.60
N GLY A 28 11.36 0.95 4.42
CA GLY A 28 11.56 1.63 3.14
C GLY A 28 10.60 2.80 2.94
N ARG A 29 9.31 2.62 3.29
CA ARG A 29 8.29 3.67 3.23
C ARG A 29 8.63 4.82 4.16
N LEU A 30 8.92 4.56 5.44
CA LEU A 30 9.30 5.60 6.40
C LEU A 30 10.48 6.44 5.90
N ARG A 31 11.48 5.80 5.30
CA ARG A 31 12.67 6.52 4.78
C ARG A 31 12.34 7.45 3.60
N ARG A 32 11.36 7.13 2.76
CA ARG A 32 11.00 7.97 1.60
C ARG A 32 9.93 9.02 1.90
N LEU A 33 9.09 8.86 2.95
CA LEU A 33 8.06 9.83 3.31
C LEU A 33 8.57 11.29 3.39
N PRO A 34 9.75 11.60 3.97
CA PRO A 34 10.25 12.98 3.99
C PRO A 34 10.50 13.58 2.60
N ALA A 35 10.98 12.76 1.67
CA ALA A 35 11.18 13.21 0.29
C ALA A 35 9.84 13.44 -0.43
N LEU A 36 8.90 12.51 -0.28
CA LEU A 36 7.53 12.66 -0.83
C LEU A 36 6.84 13.90 -0.26
N TYR A 37 6.94 14.15 1.05
CA TYR A 37 6.36 15.33 1.69
C TYR A 37 6.88 16.63 1.09
N ARG A 38 8.19 16.71 0.81
CA ARG A 38 8.80 17.88 0.15
C ARG A 38 8.30 18.04 -1.29
N LEU A 39 8.15 16.95 -2.04
CA LEU A 39 7.66 16.98 -3.41
C LEU A 39 6.20 17.44 -3.49
N LEU A 40 5.35 17.07 -2.54
CA LEU A 40 3.94 17.49 -2.48
C LEU A 40 3.76 19.02 -2.49
N ARG A 41 4.77 19.82 -2.14
CA ARG A 41 4.68 21.30 -2.21
C ARG A 41 4.51 21.80 -3.64
N HIS A 42 5.05 21.06 -4.61
CA HIS A 42 5.00 21.44 -6.02
C HIS A 42 3.65 21.11 -6.66
N GLU A 43 2.88 20.23 -6.01
CA GLU A 43 1.57 19.76 -6.46
C GLU A 43 0.40 20.55 -5.84
N LEU A 44 0.69 21.68 -5.18
CA LEU A 44 -0.33 22.54 -4.57
C LEU A 44 -1.18 23.29 -5.61
N GLN A 45 -0.66 23.50 -6.83
CA GLN A 45 -1.42 24.12 -7.90
C GLN A 45 -2.45 23.13 -8.45
N PRO A 46 -3.72 23.54 -8.68
CA PRO A 46 -4.67 22.67 -9.33
C PRO A 46 -4.12 22.31 -10.71
N SER A 47 -4.08 21.03 -11.01
CA SER A 47 -3.81 20.57 -12.37
C SER A 47 -4.83 21.23 -13.28
N ALA A 48 -4.37 21.97 -14.28
CA ALA A 48 -5.24 22.56 -15.30
C ALA A 48 -6.12 21.43 -15.85
N GLY A 49 -7.42 21.51 -15.58
CA GLY A 49 -8.35 20.41 -15.79
C GLY A 49 -8.22 19.84 -17.20
N GLY A 50 -8.07 18.52 -17.30
CA GLY A 50 -8.19 17.80 -18.54
C GLY A 50 -9.55 18.09 -19.20
N PRO A 51 -9.74 17.81 -20.50
CA PRO A 51 -10.96 18.13 -21.23
C PRO A 51 -12.18 17.54 -20.52
N SER A 52 -12.99 18.44 -19.95
CA SER A 52 -14.24 18.10 -19.29
C SER A 52 -15.27 17.70 -20.36
N TYR A 53 -15.40 16.40 -20.58
CA TYR A 53 -16.55 15.87 -21.30
C TYR A 53 -17.77 15.92 -20.37
N GLY A 54 -18.64 16.90 -20.62
CA GLY A 54 -19.89 17.09 -19.88
C GLY A 54 -19.77 18.15 -18.77
N ARG A 55 -20.17 19.37 -19.07
CA ARG A 55 -20.30 20.45 -18.08
C ARG A 55 -21.45 20.16 -17.12
N VAL A 56 -21.18 19.50 -16.02
CA VAL A 56 -22.02 19.67 -14.83
C VAL A 56 -21.66 21.05 -14.27
N ARG A 57 -22.63 21.93 -14.20
CA ARG A 57 -22.47 23.27 -13.61
C ARG A 57 -22.28 23.05 -12.10
N LEU A 58 -21.04 23.10 -11.63
CA LEU A 58 -20.74 23.08 -10.20
C LEU A 58 -21.32 24.36 -9.58
N VAL A 59 -22.08 24.21 -8.51
CA VAL A 59 -22.72 25.32 -7.78
C VAL A 59 -21.66 26.17 -7.05
N GLU A 60 -20.50 25.59 -6.76
CA GLU A 60 -19.35 26.27 -6.14
C GLU A 60 -18.14 26.24 -7.06
N SER A 61 -17.39 27.35 -7.08
CA SER A 61 -16.10 27.40 -7.78
C SER A 61 -15.14 26.39 -7.15
N PRO A 62 -14.45 25.54 -7.95
CA PRO A 62 -13.45 24.64 -7.40
C PRO A 62 -12.38 25.43 -6.66
N LEU A 63 -11.96 24.93 -5.51
CA LEU A 63 -10.86 25.52 -4.74
C LEU A 63 -9.62 25.66 -5.63
N PRO A 64 -8.91 26.81 -5.59
CA PRO A 64 -7.72 27.04 -6.39
C PRO A 64 -6.50 26.21 -5.94
N VAL A 65 -6.71 25.19 -5.12
CA VAL A 65 -5.67 24.34 -4.52
C VAL A 65 -6.13 22.88 -4.51
N ALA A 66 -5.20 21.97 -4.76
CA ALA A 66 -5.46 20.52 -4.68
C ALA A 66 -5.76 20.10 -3.23
N THR A 67 -7.02 19.79 -2.94
CA THR A 67 -7.51 19.46 -1.59
C THR A 67 -6.78 18.26 -1.00
N ASP A 68 -6.46 17.25 -1.81
CA ASP A 68 -5.74 16.05 -1.36
C ASP A 68 -4.32 16.38 -0.90
N VAL A 69 -3.65 17.31 -1.60
CA VAL A 69 -2.32 17.80 -1.22
C VAL A 69 -2.39 18.57 0.09
N LEU A 70 -3.38 19.46 0.24
CA LEU A 70 -3.61 20.20 1.49
C LEU A 70 -3.87 19.25 2.67
N THR A 71 -4.67 18.21 2.47
CA THR A 71 -4.98 17.21 3.50
C THR A 71 -3.71 16.47 3.92
N LEU A 72 -2.84 16.08 2.98
CA LEU A 72 -1.59 15.38 3.31
C LEU A 72 -0.54 16.29 3.94
N ARG A 73 -0.49 17.56 3.54
CA ARG A 73 0.49 18.53 4.06
C ARG A 73 0.02 19.26 5.30
N GLY A 74 -1.27 19.22 5.59
CA GLY A 74 -1.84 19.87 6.77
C GLY A 74 -1.43 19.21 8.11
N PRO A 75 -1.73 19.88 9.24
CA PRO A 75 -1.30 19.42 10.57
C PRO A 75 -1.86 18.02 10.94
N GLY A 76 -3.06 17.66 10.47
CA GLY A 76 -3.64 16.32 10.66
C GLY A 76 -3.26 15.31 9.55
N GLY A 77 -2.43 15.71 8.58
CA GLY A 77 -1.98 14.85 7.50
C GLY A 77 -0.76 14.01 7.87
N MET A 78 0.23 13.96 6.96
CA MET A 78 1.42 13.12 7.16
C MET A 78 2.18 13.46 8.44
N VAL A 79 2.32 14.75 8.76
CA VAL A 79 3.05 15.18 9.98
C VAL A 79 2.33 14.70 11.23
N GLY A 80 1.01 14.91 11.33
CA GLY A 80 0.23 14.50 12.51
C GLY A 80 0.29 13.00 12.74
N VAL A 81 0.02 12.20 11.71
CA VAL A 81 0.06 10.74 11.81
C VAL A 81 1.42 10.22 12.27
N LEU A 82 2.53 10.76 11.73
CA LEU A 82 3.88 10.34 12.13
C LEU A 82 4.20 10.74 13.57
N GLU A 83 3.78 11.92 14.01
CA GLU A 83 4.00 12.39 15.37
C GLU A 83 3.13 11.65 16.38
N ASP A 84 1.91 11.31 16.04
CA ASP A 84 1.02 10.51 16.89
C ASP A 84 1.63 9.12 17.13
N TRP A 85 2.13 8.46 16.08
CA TRP A 85 2.82 7.18 16.23
C TRP A 85 4.12 7.29 17.01
N TRP A 86 4.90 8.36 16.79
CA TRP A 86 6.12 8.59 17.58
C TRP A 86 5.79 8.84 19.06
N THR A 87 4.76 9.63 19.35
CA THR A 87 4.29 9.90 20.72
C THR A 87 3.78 8.62 21.39
N ALA A 88 2.97 7.83 20.70
CA ALA A 88 2.48 6.54 21.20
C ALA A 88 3.64 5.56 21.49
N MET A 89 4.64 5.50 20.60
CA MET A 89 5.82 4.68 20.81
C MET A 89 6.63 5.13 22.04
N GLN A 90 6.81 6.44 22.24
CA GLN A 90 7.53 6.95 23.42
C GLN A 90 6.75 6.63 24.71
N ALA A 91 5.46 6.82 24.69
CA ALA A 91 4.58 6.51 25.85
C ALA A 91 4.66 5.01 26.21
N SER A 92 4.62 4.11 25.24
CA SER A 92 4.69 2.66 25.49
C SER A 92 6.03 2.21 26.06
N ARG A 93 7.12 2.98 25.83
CA ARG A 93 8.44 2.77 26.42
C ARG A 93 8.62 3.44 27.77
N GLY A 94 7.59 4.08 28.33
CA GLY A 94 7.69 4.88 29.54
C GLY A 94 8.45 6.18 29.38
N GLY A 95 8.65 6.64 28.12
CA GLY A 95 9.34 7.90 27.83
C GLY A 95 8.41 9.10 27.86
N SER A 96 8.99 10.29 27.92
CA SER A 96 8.24 11.55 27.83
C SER A 96 7.76 11.81 26.40
N ALA A 97 6.68 12.57 26.27
CA ALA A 97 6.21 13.04 24.96
C ALA A 97 7.35 13.76 24.21
N PRO A 98 7.49 13.51 22.89
CA PRO A 98 8.55 14.13 22.12
C PRO A 98 8.39 15.65 22.04
N VAL A 99 9.48 16.39 22.12
CA VAL A 99 9.46 17.82 21.83
C VAL A 99 9.36 18.01 20.32
N ILE A 100 8.24 18.58 19.90
CA ILE A 100 7.95 18.83 18.49
C ILE A 100 8.36 20.28 18.19
N ALA A 101 9.36 20.47 17.33
CA ALA A 101 9.87 21.78 16.95
C ALA A 101 10.29 21.81 15.47
N GLY A 102 10.38 23.00 14.91
CA GLY A 102 10.80 23.22 13.51
C GLY A 102 9.62 23.30 12.52
N THR A 103 9.97 23.38 11.26
CA THR A 103 9.00 23.40 10.15
C THR A 103 8.32 22.03 9.99
N TYR A 104 7.23 21.96 9.26
CA TYR A 104 6.60 20.67 8.97
C TYR A 104 7.52 19.70 8.21
N ASP A 105 8.40 20.19 7.35
CA ASP A 105 9.43 19.37 6.67
C ASP A 105 10.41 18.75 7.70
N ASP A 106 10.84 19.53 8.69
CA ASP A 106 11.73 19.05 9.76
C ASP A 106 11.03 18.03 10.64
N ARG A 107 9.78 18.29 11.01
CA ARG A 107 8.94 17.46 11.87
C ARG A 107 8.67 16.09 11.22
N VAL A 108 8.26 16.07 9.94
CA VAL A 108 8.09 14.81 9.17
C VAL A 108 9.40 14.03 9.11
N THR A 109 10.51 14.71 8.85
CA THR A 109 11.83 14.08 8.78
C THR A 109 12.23 13.48 10.12
N ALA A 110 12.08 14.22 11.21
CA ALA A 110 12.42 13.77 12.55
C ALA A 110 11.57 12.56 12.97
N ALA A 111 10.24 12.66 12.84
CA ALA A 111 9.31 11.60 13.22
C ALA A 111 9.54 10.32 12.40
N ALA A 112 9.63 10.41 11.08
CA ALA A 112 9.89 9.27 10.20
C ALA A 112 11.22 8.59 10.51
N THR A 113 12.29 9.37 10.74
CA THR A 113 13.63 8.85 11.11
C THR A 113 13.60 8.12 12.44
N ARG A 114 12.93 8.69 13.45
CA ARG A 114 12.82 8.08 14.78
C ARG A 114 12.02 6.78 14.74
N LEU A 115 10.88 6.77 14.04
CA LEU A 115 10.07 5.56 13.86
C LEU A 115 10.84 4.48 13.10
N ALA A 116 11.58 4.83 12.05
CA ALA A 116 12.41 3.88 11.32
C ALA A 116 13.56 3.31 12.17
N PHE A 117 14.18 4.13 13.02
CA PHE A 117 15.24 3.71 13.93
C PHE A 117 14.72 2.73 15.01
N HIS A 118 13.52 2.94 15.50
CA HIS A 118 12.91 2.10 16.53
C HIS A 118 12.00 1.00 15.97
N LEU A 119 12.08 0.69 14.69
CA LEU A 119 11.18 -0.26 14.04
C LEU A 119 11.26 -1.66 14.67
N ASP A 120 12.43 -2.07 15.18
CA ASP A 120 12.62 -3.34 15.89
C ASP A 120 11.78 -3.44 17.15
N TYR A 121 11.56 -2.32 17.82
CA TYR A 121 10.64 -2.25 18.94
C TYR A 121 9.18 -2.23 18.49
N VAL A 122 8.88 -1.48 17.44
CA VAL A 122 7.50 -1.36 16.91
C VAL A 122 6.94 -2.70 16.45
N VAL A 123 7.77 -3.57 15.86
CA VAL A 123 7.31 -4.89 15.39
C VAL A 123 6.90 -5.85 16.50
N THR A 124 7.27 -5.57 17.76
CA THR A 124 6.82 -6.36 18.93
C THR A 124 5.50 -5.85 19.50
N TRP A 125 4.97 -4.75 18.96
CA TRP A 125 3.73 -4.13 19.42
C TRP A 125 2.51 -4.86 18.89
N ASP A 126 1.44 -4.88 19.67
CA ASP A 126 0.11 -5.31 19.24
C ASP A 126 -0.47 -4.43 18.12
N GLN A 127 -0.08 -3.14 18.10
CA GLN A 127 -0.49 -2.16 17.09
C GLN A 127 0.41 -2.11 15.85
N ALA A 128 1.46 -2.90 15.76
CA ALA A 128 2.40 -2.85 14.63
C ALA A 128 1.72 -3.09 13.27
N GLY A 129 0.68 -3.92 13.23
CA GLY A 129 -0.14 -4.13 12.03
C GLY A 129 -0.82 -2.86 11.56
N GLN A 130 -1.50 -2.15 12.48
CA GLN A 130 -2.16 -0.87 12.19
C GLN A 130 -1.16 0.20 11.76
N PHE A 131 -0.05 0.31 12.48
CA PHE A 131 1.07 1.18 12.12
C PHE A 131 1.54 0.94 10.68
N ALA A 132 1.84 -0.30 10.32
CA ALA A 132 2.31 -0.64 8.96
C ALA A 132 1.28 -0.30 7.87
N ILE A 133 -0.03 -0.48 8.17
CA ILE A 133 -1.13 -0.11 7.26
C ILE A 133 -1.19 1.40 7.06
N GLU A 134 -1.08 2.19 8.12
CA GLU A 134 -1.16 3.66 8.03
C GLU A 134 0.06 4.24 7.32
N ILE A 135 1.28 3.77 7.62
CA ILE A 135 2.49 4.17 6.89
C ILE A 135 2.36 3.82 5.41
N ARG A 136 1.82 2.65 5.08
CA ARG A 136 1.56 2.28 3.69
C ARG A 136 0.57 3.23 3.02
N ARG A 137 -0.54 3.55 3.67
CA ARG A 137 -1.56 4.47 3.13
C ARG A 137 -1.01 5.87 2.88
N LEU A 138 -0.21 6.41 3.79
CA LEU A 138 0.44 7.72 3.60
C LEU A 138 1.36 7.71 2.38
N ASP A 139 2.17 6.67 2.27
CA ASP A 139 3.12 6.50 1.18
C ASP A 139 2.41 6.34 -0.18
N GLU A 140 1.39 5.47 -0.26
CA GLU A 140 0.60 5.25 -1.47
C GLU A 140 -0.15 6.53 -1.91
N ARG A 141 -0.74 7.26 -0.97
CA ARG A 141 -1.43 8.52 -1.28
C ARG A 141 -0.47 9.60 -1.77
N ALA A 142 0.69 9.74 -1.13
CA ALA A 142 1.69 10.71 -1.55
C ALA A 142 2.27 10.37 -2.93
N LEU A 143 2.58 9.09 -3.18
CA LEU A 143 3.04 8.61 -4.49
C LEU A 143 1.99 8.83 -5.59
N ALA A 144 0.70 8.60 -5.29
CA ALA A 144 -0.37 8.81 -6.26
C ALA A 144 -0.44 10.27 -6.77
N ILE A 145 -0.02 11.21 -5.95
CA ILE A 145 0.01 12.63 -6.29
C ILE A 145 1.32 13.00 -6.99
N VAL A 146 2.45 12.61 -6.41
CA VAL A 146 3.79 13.01 -6.90
C VAL A 146 4.18 12.26 -8.17
N CYS A 147 3.76 11.00 -8.30
CA CYS A 147 4.09 10.13 -9.45
C CYS A 147 2.81 9.52 -10.04
N PRO A 148 1.89 10.32 -10.59
CA PRO A 148 0.60 9.83 -11.07
C PRO A 148 0.76 8.78 -12.19
N ALA A 149 1.79 8.88 -13.01
CA ALA A 149 2.06 7.92 -14.09
C ALA A 149 2.38 6.51 -13.56
N GLU A 150 3.13 6.40 -12.47
CA GLU A 150 3.49 5.12 -11.85
C GLU A 150 2.31 4.47 -11.10
N THR A 151 1.41 5.31 -10.55
CA THR A 151 0.22 4.83 -9.83
C THR A 151 -0.93 4.50 -10.77
N LEU A 152 -0.99 5.09 -11.97
CA LEU A 152 -2.02 4.83 -12.96
C LEU A 152 -1.82 3.50 -13.70
N GLU A 153 -0.68 2.87 -13.62
CA GLU A 153 -0.55 1.47 -14.06
C GLU A 153 -1.30 0.52 -13.11
N ARG A 154 -2.62 0.60 -13.14
CA ARG A 154 -3.45 -0.50 -12.64
C ARG A 154 -3.27 -1.66 -13.60
N GLY A 155 -2.37 -2.57 -13.24
CA GLY A 155 -2.19 -3.78 -14.05
C GLY A 155 -3.55 -4.42 -14.31
N THR A 156 -3.82 -4.75 -15.57
CA THR A 156 -5.02 -5.51 -15.96
C THR A 156 -5.04 -6.81 -15.18
N ARG A 157 -6.11 -7.07 -14.45
CA ARG A 157 -6.31 -8.34 -13.74
C ARG A 157 -6.46 -9.44 -14.78
N LEU A 158 -5.64 -10.49 -14.66
CA LEU A 158 -5.67 -11.64 -15.55
C LEU A 158 -6.49 -12.78 -14.94
N GLY A 159 -6.21 -13.16 -13.70
CA GLY A 159 -6.85 -14.26 -13.00
C GLY A 159 -5.94 -14.85 -11.92
N PRO A 160 -6.29 -16.03 -11.35
CA PRO A 160 -5.46 -16.72 -10.37
C PRO A 160 -4.18 -17.28 -11.01
N CYS A 161 -3.11 -17.32 -10.24
CA CYS A 161 -1.82 -17.88 -10.65
C CYS A 161 -1.87 -19.41 -10.65
N PRO A 162 -1.57 -20.09 -11.76
CA PRO A 162 -1.49 -21.54 -11.83
C PRO A 162 -0.15 -22.12 -11.32
N GLY A 163 0.75 -21.28 -10.85
CA GLY A 163 2.02 -21.73 -10.29
C GLY A 163 1.83 -22.52 -8.99
N GLU A 164 2.76 -23.44 -8.73
CA GLU A 164 2.78 -24.23 -7.50
C GLU A 164 3.68 -23.59 -6.44
N ASN A 165 3.25 -23.64 -5.20
CA ASN A 165 4.08 -23.35 -4.04
C ASN A 165 5.04 -24.50 -3.76
N PRO A 166 6.11 -24.29 -2.95
CA PRO A 166 7.05 -25.35 -2.58
C PRO A 166 6.42 -26.57 -1.87
N ASP A 167 5.22 -26.41 -1.32
CA ASP A 167 4.43 -27.46 -0.66
C ASP A 167 3.52 -28.25 -1.62
N GLY A 168 3.56 -27.97 -2.93
CA GLY A 168 2.74 -28.59 -3.95
C GLY A 168 1.32 -28.04 -4.07
N THR A 169 0.96 -27.00 -3.31
CA THR A 169 -0.35 -26.34 -3.43
C THR A 169 -0.33 -25.30 -4.57
N LEU A 170 -1.50 -25.08 -5.20
CA LEU A 170 -1.64 -24.01 -6.20
C LEU A 170 -1.45 -22.64 -5.53
N CYS A 171 -0.71 -21.75 -6.18
CA CYS A 171 -0.42 -20.41 -5.67
C CYS A 171 -1.67 -19.53 -5.55
N GLY A 172 -2.56 -19.52 -6.56
CA GLY A 172 -3.83 -18.80 -6.56
C GLY A 172 -3.74 -17.27 -6.44
N ALA A 173 -2.54 -16.68 -6.41
CA ALA A 173 -2.36 -15.24 -6.34
C ALA A 173 -2.95 -14.54 -7.57
N VAL A 174 -3.58 -13.38 -7.39
CA VAL A 174 -4.13 -12.62 -8.53
C VAL A 174 -2.99 -12.07 -9.39
N LEU A 175 -2.87 -12.58 -10.61
CA LEU A 175 -1.95 -12.09 -11.62
C LEU A 175 -2.44 -10.77 -12.21
N ARG A 176 -1.49 -9.86 -12.47
CA ARG A 176 -1.74 -8.58 -13.13
C ARG A 176 -0.70 -8.34 -14.21
N HIS A 177 -1.16 -7.92 -15.37
CA HIS A 177 -0.31 -7.45 -16.46
C HIS A 177 -0.23 -5.92 -16.43
N TYR A 178 0.98 -5.39 -16.46
CA TYR A 178 1.26 -3.96 -16.56
C TYR A 178 1.75 -3.63 -17.97
N ARG A 179 1.29 -2.52 -18.54
CA ARG A 179 1.67 -2.11 -19.90
C ARG A 179 3.17 -1.85 -20.06
N SER A 180 3.84 -1.42 -18.98
CA SER A 180 5.29 -1.24 -18.91
C SER A 180 6.06 -2.56 -18.83
N SER A 181 5.40 -3.67 -18.53
CA SER A 181 6.04 -4.98 -18.34
C SER A 181 5.90 -5.85 -19.56
N THR A 182 7.00 -6.45 -20.00
CA THR A 182 7.03 -7.42 -21.09
C THR A 182 6.68 -8.84 -20.65
N ALA A 183 6.52 -9.09 -19.34
CA ALA A 183 6.17 -10.39 -18.79
C ALA A 183 5.23 -10.21 -17.59
N VAL A 184 4.46 -11.23 -17.25
CA VAL A 184 3.64 -11.30 -16.05
C VAL A 184 4.42 -12.05 -14.97
N THR A 185 4.69 -11.40 -13.83
CA THR A 185 5.36 -12.05 -12.70
C THR A 185 4.36 -12.21 -11.55
N CYS A 186 4.27 -13.40 -11.00
CA CYS A 186 3.44 -13.65 -9.83
C CYS A 186 4.04 -12.96 -8.59
N PRO A 187 3.25 -12.17 -7.82
CA PRO A 187 3.77 -11.49 -6.64
C PRO A 187 4.02 -12.42 -5.45
N TRP A 188 3.56 -13.69 -5.50
CA TRP A 188 3.68 -14.64 -4.39
C TRP A 188 4.72 -15.73 -4.65
N CYS A 189 4.56 -16.50 -5.74
CA CYS A 189 5.49 -17.58 -6.07
C CYS A 189 6.63 -17.16 -7.00
N GLU A 190 6.64 -15.90 -7.44
CA GLU A 190 7.67 -15.28 -8.29
C GLU A 190 7.84 -15.93 -9.69
N VAL A 191 6.95 -16.84 -10.06
CA VAL A 191 6.95 -17.43 -11.41
C VAL A 191 6.72 -16.34 -12.44
N VAL A 192 7.55 -16.35 -13.49
CA VAL A 192 7.50 -15.40 -14.60
C VAL A 192 6.81 -16.05 -15.79
N TYR A 193 5.79 -15.41 -16.31
CA TYR A 193 5.03 -15.80 -17.50
C TYR A 193 5.42 -14.90 -18.68
N PRO A 194 6.34 -15.34 -19.58
CA PRO A 194 6.72 -14.58 -20.76
C PRO A 194 5.56 -14.54 -21.78
N PRO A 195 5.57 -13.62 -22.76
CA PRO A 195 4.51 -13.50 -23.76
C PRO A 195 4.19 -14.80 -24.51
N SER A 196 5.18 -15.66 -24.72
CA SER A 196 5.00 -16.98 -25.36
C SER A 196 4.11 -17.94 -24.56
N SER A 197 3.94 -17.72 -23.27
CA SER A 197 3.10 -18.56 -22.40
C SER A 197 1.70 -17.97 -22.14
N TRP A 198 1.39 -16.76 -22.63
CA TRP A 198 0.15 -16.07 -22.29
C TRP A 198 -1.12 -16.74 -22.83
N ALA A 199 -1.06 -17.35 -24.00
CA ALA A 199 -2.21 -18.09 -24.53
C ALA A 199 -2.58 -19.25 -23.59
N ARG A 200 -1.59 -20.03 -23.16
CA ARG A 200 -1.77 -21.14 -22.23
C ARG A 200 -2.20 -20.67 -20.84
N LEU A 201 -1.64 -19.54 -20.38
CA LEU A 201 -2.05 -18.93 -19.10
C LEU A 201 -3.53 -18.52 -19.14
N LYS A 202 -3.99 -17.95 -20.27
CA LYS A 202 -5.39 -17.59 -20.47
C LYS A 202 -6.32 -18.80 -20.44
N GLU A 203 -5.98 -19.86 -21.18
CA GLU A 203 -6.75 -21.11 -21.19
C GLU A 203 -6.90 -21.69 -19.79
N TRP A 204 -5.85 -21.65 -18.99
CA TRP A 204 -5.87 -22.14 -17.61
C TRP A 204 -6.79 -21.30 -16.71
N ILE A 205 -6.71 -19.97 -16.83
CA ILE A 205 -7.55 -19.04 -16.06
C ILE A 205 -9.02 -19.18 -16.45
N ASP A 206 -9.32 -19.32 -17.74
CA ASP A 206 -10.68 -19.49 -18.26
C ASP A 206 -11.27 -20.83 -17.76
N TYR A 207 -10.48 -21.90 -17.70
CA TYR A 207 -10.89 -23.21 -17.17
C TYR A 207 -11.25 -23.12 -15.67
N ASP A 208 -10.37 -22.53 -14.85
CA ASP A 208 -10.59 -22.40 -13.41
C ASP A 208 -11.84 -21.56 -13.07
N GLN A 209 -12.11 -20.52 -13.86
CA GLN A 209 -13.32 -19.71 -13.70
C GLN A 209 -14.62 -20.47 -14.06
N HIS A 210 -14.57 -21.38 -15.03
CA HIS A 210 -15.71 -22.22 -15.40
C HIS A 210 -16.00 -23.30 -14.34
N ASP A 211 -14.95 -23.88 -13.77
CA ASP A 211 -15.06 -24.92 -12.75
C ASP A 211 -15.68 -24.36 -11.47
N GLN A 212 -15.21 -23.17 -11.03
CA GLN A 212 -15.78 -22.46 -9.88
C GLN A 212 -17.23 -22.04 -10.07
N ALA A 213 -17.63 -21.64 -11.30
CA ALA A 213 -19.00 -21.28 -11.61
C ALA A 213 -19.96 -22.48 -11.57
N GLN A 214 -19.48 -23.69 -11.87
CA GLN A 214 -20.27 -24.92 -11.81
C GLN A 214 -20.43 -25.45 -10.36
N GLU A 215 -19.47 -25.19 -9.48
CA GLU A 215 -19.58 -25.57 -8.07
C GLU A 215 -20.55 -24.67 -7.27
N GLU A 216 -20.77 -23.42 -7.69
CA GLU A 216 -21.71 -22.50 -7.02
C GLU A 216 -23.18 -22.71 -7.39
N GLU A 217 -23.51 -23.45 -8.44
CA GLU A 217 -24.89 -23.63 -8.91
C GLU A 217 -25.78 -24.61 -8.10
N PRO A 218 -25.32 -25.56 -7.27
CA PRO A 218 -26.19 -26.50 -6.56
C PRO A 218 -26.90 -25.96 -5.31
N LEU A 219 -26.64 -24.74 -4.84
CA LEU A 219 -27.16 -24.24 -3.55
C LEU A 219 -28.42 -23.37 -3.63
N LEU A 220 -28.96 -23.10 -4.82
CA LEU A 220 -30.15 -22.26 -4.99
C LEU A 220 -31.42 -23.04 -5.46
N ALA A 221 -31.39 -24.38 -5.53
CA ALA A 221 -32.52 -25.23 -5.91
C ALA A 221 -32.94 -26.15 -4.74
N GLY A 222 -33.32 -25.54 -3.62
CA GLY A 222 -33.85 -26.25 -2.47
C GLY A 222 -34.84 -25.38 -1.71
#